data_36a345e6edd0e9e838ac280d8cd1c73e
#
_entry.id   36a345e6edd0e9e838ac280d8cd1c73e
#
_cell.length_a   1.000
_cell.length_b   1.000
_cell.length_c   1.000
_cell.angle_alpha   90.00
_cell.angle_beta   90.00
_cell.angle_gamma   90.00
#
_symmetry.space_group_name_H-M   'P 1'
#
loop_
_entity.id
_entity.type
_entity.pdbx_description
1 polymer ?
#
loop_
_entity_poly.entity_id
_entity_poly.type
_entity_poly.pdbx_seq_one_letter_code
_entity_poly.pdbx_strand_id
1 'polypeptide(L)'
;MNPIKIGMIGFGRMGGFYLEQMQKSGRWEVAYICDVSAESREEARRLAPQAQVIADEQIIFDDPEVAVVGLFALADSRLSQIGKAVAAGKHIIAEKPIADSVEREWQAVSLVEKAPLFSTVNLYLRNSWYHNTIKEFISSGEIGELAIIRVCHMTPGLAPGEGHEYEGPAFHDCGMHYVDIARWYAESEFKTWNAQAVRMWNYKDPWWLQCHGTFENGVVFDITQGHVYGQLSAKQTHNSYVDIVGTKG
;
A
#
# COMPACT_ATOMS: atom_id res chain seq x y z
N MET A 1 0.29 13.15 -25.59
CA MET A 1 -0.80 12.23 -25.20
C MET A 1 -1.80 13.06 -24.43
N ASN A 2 -3.10 12.83 -24.63
CA ASN A 2 -4.11 13.47 -23.80
C ASN A 2 -3.99 12.96 -22.36
N PRO A 3 -4.24 13.79 -21.33
CA PRO A 3 -4.27 13.32 -19.96
C PRO A 3 -5.31 12.22 -19.75
N ILE A 4 -5.02 11.30 -18.85
CA ILE A 4 -5.95 10.22 -18.48
C ILE A 4 -6.94 10.77 -17.47
N LYS A 5 -8.23 10.65 -17.75
CA LYS A 5 -9.29 11.11 -16.85
C LYS A 5 -9.48 10.14 -15.69
N ILE A 6 -9.39 10.65 -14.46
CA ILE A 6 -9.52 9.88 -13.22
C ILE A 6 -10.57 10.47 -12.28
N GLY A 7 -11.33 9.59 -11.61
CA GLY A 7 -12.14 9.93 -10.45
C GLY A 7 -11.47 9.40 -9.17
N MET A 8 -11.35 10.25 -8.16
CA MET A 8 -10.74 9.92 -6.87
C MET A 8 -11.84 9.70 -5.81
N ILE A 9 -11.79 8.58 -5.09
CA ILE A 9 -12.70 8.25 -3.99
C ILE A 9 -11.90 8.18 -2.70
N GLY A 10 -12.22 9.06 -1.76
CA GLY A 10 -11.45 9.32 -0.54
C GLY A 10 -10.45 10.46 -0.72
N PHE A 11 -10.62 11.54 0.08
CA PHE A 11 -9.76 12.72 0.05
C PHE A 11 -9.21 13.05 1.44
N GLY A 12 -8.72 12.03 2.13
CA GLY A 12 -7.89 12.16 3.32
C GLY A 12 -6.42 12.43 2.96
N ARG A 13 -5.52 12.10 3.89
CA ARG A 13 -4.06 12.28 3.72
C ARG A 13 -3.54 11.68 2.40
N MET A 14 -3.93 10.45 2.07
CA MET A 14 -3.44 9.80 0.85
C MET A 14 -4.08 10.36 -0.41
N GLY A 15 -5.38 10.68 -0.40
CA GLY A 15 -6.03 11.36 -1.52
C GLY A 15 -5.37 12.68 -1.87
N GLY A 16 -5.05 13.52 -0.85
CA GLY A 16 -4.32 14.76 -1.03
C GLY A 16 -2.90 14.56 -1.61
N PHE A 17 -2.17 13.56 -1.11
CA PHE A 17 -0.86 13.20 -1.64
C PHE A 17 -0.93 12.79 -3.12
N TYR A 18 -1.87 11.93 -3.49
CA TYR A 18 -2.04 11.50 -4.87
C TYR A 18 -2.45 12.65 -5.80
N LEU A 19 -3.35 13.53 -5.36
CA LEU A 19 -3.71 14.72 -6.13
C LEU A 19 -2.47 15.54 -6.49
N GLU A 20 -1.60 15.81 -5.51
CA GLU A 20 -0.37 16.57 -5.73
C GLU A 20 0.55 15.88 -6.76
N GLN A 21 0.74 14.56 -6.65
CA GLN A 21 1.58 13.82 -7.60
C GLN A 21 0.96 13.79 -9.01
N MET A 22 -0.34 13.64 -9.12
CA MET A 22 -1.06 13.66 -10.40
C MET A 22 -0.94 15.02 -11.08
N GLN A 23 -1.11 16.10 -10.33
CA GLN A 23 -0.94 17.49 -10.84
C GLN A 23 0.50 17.73 -11.31
N LYS A 24 1.51 17.32 -10.51
CA LYS A 24 2.93 17.47 -10.88
C LYS A 24 3.30 16.68 -12.15
N SER A 25 2.71 15.53 -12.35
CA SER A 25 3.04 14.67 -13.50
C SER A 25 2.50 15.21 -14.83
N GLY A 26 1.43 16.02 -14.80
CA GLY A 26 0.74 16.51 -15.99
C GLY A 26 0.10 15.41 -16.86
N ARG A 27 0.06 14.16 -16.40
CA ARG A 27 -0.46 13.00 -17.13
C ARG A 27 -1.91 12.68 -16.82
N TRP A 28 -2.48 13.35 -15.81
CA TRP A 28 -3.81 13.07 -15.27
C TRP A 28 -4.71 14.29 -15.36
N GLU A 29 -5.96 14.04 -15.72
CA GLU A 29 -7.08 14.96 -15.55
C GLU A 29 -7.93 14.45 -14.40
N VAL A 30 -7.85 15.09 -13.24
CA VAL A 30 -8.70 14.77 -12.09
C VAL A 30 -10.07 15.36 -12.32
N ALA A 31 -11.00 14.55 -12.82
CA ALA A 31 -12.35 14.98 -13.15
C ALA A 31 -13.25 15.08 -11.91
N TYR A 32 -13.11 14.12 -11.00
CA TYR A 32 -13.92 14.04 -9.79
C TYR A 32 -13.07 13.78 -8.56
N ILE A 33 -13.49 14.39 -7.44
CA ILE A 33 -13.03 14.04 -6.10
C ILE A 33 -14.27 13.78 -5.24
N CYS A 34 -14.40 12.54 -4.75
CA CYS A 34 -15.51 12.11 -3.91
C CYS A 34 -15.01 11.87 -2.48
N ASP A 35 -15.70 12.44 -1.50
CA ASP A 35 -15.51 12.12 -0.08
C ASP A 35 -16.81 12.27 0.68
N VAL A 36 -17.01 11.45 1.71
CA VAL A 36 -18.19 11.52 2.60
C VAL A 36 -18.10 12.70 3.57
N SER A 37 -16.87 13.14 3.93
CA SER A 37 -16.63 14.27 4.81
C SER A 37 -16.84 15.60 4.07
N ALA A 38 -17.65 16.48 4.65
CA ALA A 38 -17.82 17.83 4.13
C ALA A 38 -16.52 18.66 4.20
N GLU A 39 -15.71 18.45 5.23
CA GLU A 39 -14.42 19.11 5.42
C GLU A 39 -13.42 18.68 4.33
N SER A 40 -13.28 17.39 4.07
CA SER A 40 -12.45 16.85 2.99
C SER A 40 -12.88 17.39 1.63
N ARG A 41 -14.19 17.51 1.38
CA ARG A 41 -14.71 18.10 0.14
C ARG A 41 -14.37 19.59 0.00
N GLU A 42 -14.39 20.35 1.08
CA GLU A 42 -14.01 21.77 1.05
C GLU A 42 -12.52 21.92 0.73
N GLU A 43 -11.69 21.11 1.37
CA GLU A 43 -10.24 21.08 1.06
C GLU A 43 -9.99 20.66 -0.40
N ALA A 44 -10.73 19.68 -0.90
CA ALA A 44 -10.64 19.25 -2.30
C ALA A 44 -10.97 20.41 -3.28
N ARG A 45 -12.01 21.21 -3.03
CA ARG A 45 -12.35 22.37 -3.86
C ARG A 45 -11.24 23.41 -3.88
N ARG A 46 -10.58 23.59 -2.75
CA ARG A 46 -9.45 24.53 -2.64
C ARG A 46 -8.23 24.06 -3.44
N LEU A 47 -7.91 22.75 -3.40
CA LEU A 47 -6.69 22.18 -4.00
C LEU A 47 -6.87 21.79 -5.47
N ALA A 48 -8.10 21.48 -5.90
CA ALA A 48 -8.43 21.08 -7.26
C ALA A 48 -9.68 21.81 -7.77
N PRO A 49 -9.63 23.14 -7.98
CA PRO A 49 -10.81 23.93 -8.36
C PRO A 49 -11.39 23.53 -9.74
N GLN A 50 -10.65 22.79 -10.56
CA GLN A 50 -11.10 22.27 -11.84
C GLN A 50 -11.86 20.95 -11.73
N ALA A 51 -11.74 20.21 -10.61
CA ALA A 51 -12.42 18.94 -10.40
C ALA A 51 -13.84 19.14 -9.86
N GLN A 52 -14.75 18.27 -10.24
CA GLN A 52 -16.06 18.22 -9.59
C GLN A 52 -15.94 17.51 -8.24
N VAL A 53 -16.26 18.23 -7.16
CA VAL A 53 -16.21 17.67 -5.80
C VAL A 53 -17.60 17.23 -5.37
N ILE A 54 -17.75 15.95 -5.13
CA ILE A 54 -19.03 15.25 -4.94
C ILE A 54 -19.05 14.44 -3.64
N ALA A 55 -20.25 14.02 -3.21
CA ALA A 55 -20.44 13.13 -2.05
C ALA A 55 -20.90 11.73 -2.46
N ASP A 56 -21.37 11.55 -3.69
CA ASP A 56 -21.86 10.27 -4.21
C ASP A 56 -20.85 9.72 -5.22
N GLU A 57 -20.19 8.62 -4.86
CA GLU A 57 -19.19 7.96 -5.72
C GLU A 57 -19.80 7.34 -6.99
N GLN A 58 -21.13 7.08 -7.01
CA GLN A 58 -21.78 6.47 -8.17
C GLN A 58 -21.63 7.32 -9.43
N ILE A 59 -21.59 8.63 -9.29
CA ILE A 59 -21.36 9.57 -10.40
C ILE A 59 -20.05 9.27 -11.13
N ILE A 60 -19.00 8.86 -10.42
CA ILE A 60 -17.70 8.50 -11.01
C ILE A 60 -17.82 7.22 -11.83
N PHE A 61 -18.54 6.23 -11.31
CA PHE A 61 -18.71 4.94 -11.99
C PHE A 61 -19.59 5.06 -13.23
N ASP A 62 -20.57 5.97 -13.21
CA ASP A 62 -21.51 6.19 -14.31
C ASP A 62 -20.93 7.06 -15.45
N ASP A 63 -19.89 7.84 -15.21
CA ASP A 63 -19.28 8.68 -16.26
C ASP A 63 -18.39 7.84 -17.20
N PRO A 64 -18.79 7.63 -18.47
CA PRO A 64 -18.03 6.82 -19.43
C PRO A 64 -16.67 7.43 -19.81
N GLU A 65 -16.46 8.72 -19.59
CA GLU A 65 -15.19 9.38 -19.88
C GLU A 65 -14.12 9.14 -18.81
N VAL A 66 -14.52 8.78 -17.58
CA VAL A 66 -13.59 8.40 -16.52
C VAL A 66 -13.00 7.02 -16.85
N ALA A 67 -11.73 6.98 -17.16
CA ALA A 67 -11.03 5.75 -17.50
C ALA A 67 -10.51 5.00 -16.26
N VAL A 68 -10.14 5.73 -15.20
CA VAL A 68 -9.49 5.20 -14.00
C VAL A 68 -10.21 5.67 -12.75
N VAL A 69 -10.33 4.80 -11.76
CA VAL A 69 -10.81 5.15 -10.41
C VAL A 69 -9.67 4.97 -9.40
N GLY A 70 -9.39 6.04 -8.64
CA GLY A 70 -8.46 6.02 -7.52
C GLY A 70 -9.21 5.75 -6.22
N LEU A 71 -8.93 4.63 -5.55
CA LEU A 71 -9.58 4.18 -4.33
C LEU A 71 -8.70 4.48 -3.11
N PHE A 72 -8.87 5.67 -2.54
CA PHE A 72 -8.06 6.21 -1.44
C PHE A 72 -8.82 6.32 -0.11
N ALA A 73 -10.08 5.83 -0.08
CA ALA A 73 -10.87 5.68 1.13
C ALA A 73 -10.36 4.54 2.03
N LEU A 74 -10.96 4.33 3.19
CA LEU A 74 -10.58 3.28 4.13
C LEU A 74 -10.84 1.87 3.55
N ALA A 75 -10.14 0.88 4.10
CA ALA A 75 -10.13 -0.49 3.59
C ALA A 75 -11.51 -1.20 3.64
N ASP A 76 -12.38 -0.81 4.57
CA ASP A 76 -13.71 -1.38 4.77
C ASP A 76 -14.67 -1.17 3.58
N SER A 77 -14.54 -0.06 2.88
CA SER A 77 -15.36 0.28 1.70
C SER A 77 -14.77 -0.23 0.39
N ARG A 78 -13.49 -0.56 0.36
CA ARG A 78 -12.70 -0.76 -0.86
C ARG A 78 -13.15 -1.96 -1.70
N LEU A 79 -13.53 -3.09 -1.06
CA LEU A 79 -14.04 -4.24 -1.79
C LEU A 79 -15.30 -3.90 -2.61
N SER A 80 -16.23 -3.14 -2.03
CA SER A 80 -17.44 -2.68 -2.74
C SER A 80 -17.08 -1.76 -3.91
N GLN A 81 -16.14 -0.85 -3.70
CA GLN A 81 -15.66 0.09 -4.71
C GLN A 81 -14.94 -0.63 -5.87
N ILE A 82 -14.13 -1.65 -5.57
CA ILE A 82 -13.51 -2.52 -6.58
C ILE A 82 -14.58 -3.22 -7.42
N GLY A 83 -15.61 -3.77 -6.77
CA GLY A 83 -16.72 -4.41 -7.47
C GLY A 83 -17.45 -3.46 -8.42
N LYS A 84 -17.74 -2.23 -7.99
CA LYS A 84 -18.34 -1.18 -8.83
C LYS A 84 -17.42 -0.77 -9.99
N ALA A 85 -16.12 -0.60 -9.74
CA ALA A 85 -15.15 -0.26 -10.77
C ALA A 85 -15.06 -1.34 -11.85
N VAL A 86 -15.00 -2.62 -11.46
CA VAL A 86 -15.00 -3.76 -12.38
C VAL A 86 -16.30 -3.80 -13.19
N ALA A 87 -17.46 -3.64 -12.55
CA ALA A 87 -18.77 -3.62 -13.24
C ALA A 87 -18.88 -2.46 -14.25
N ALA A 88 -18.28 -1.32 -13.93
CA ALA A 88 -18.25 -0.13 -14.78
C ALA A 88 -17.13 -0.12 -15.83
N GLY A 89 -16.30 -1.17 -15.89
CA GLY A 89 -15.18 -1.27 -16.82
C GLY A 89 -14.04 -0.26 -16.58
N LYS A 90 -13.85 0.18 -15.33
CA LYS A 90 -12.84 1.18 -14.95
C LYS A 90 -11.55 0.53 -14.49
N HIS A 91 -10.42 1.07 -14.92
CA HIS A 91 -9.12 0.73 -14.36
C HIS A 91 -9.01 1.21 -12.90
N ILE A 92 -8.18 0.55 -12.10
CA ILE A 92 -8.15 0.76 -10.64
C ILE A 92 -6.74 1.10 -10.16
N ILE A 93 -6.65 2.18 -9.37
CA ILE A 93 -5.51 2.46 -8.50
C ILE A 93 -6.03 2.40 -7.07
N ALA A 94 -5.58 1.45 -6.27
CA ALA A 94 -6.06 1.28 -4.90
C ALA A 94 -4.95 1.54 -3.87
N GLU A 95 -5.34 2.12 -2.73
CA GLU A 95 -4.51 2.12 -1.53
C GLU A 95 -4.45 0.73 -0.90
N LYS A 96 -3.40 0.52 -0.14
CA LYS A 96 -3.25 -0.64 0.75
C LYS A 96 -3.99 -0.37 2.09
N PRO A 97 -4.38 -1.41 2.81
CA PRO A 97 -4.65 -2.77 2.34
C PRO A 97 -5.85 -2.79 1.38
N ILE A 98 -5.94 -3.76 0.49
CA ILE A 98 -7.02 -3.78 -0.52
C ILE A 98 -8.40 -4.12 0.06
N ALA A 99 -8.46 -4.63 1.27
CA ALA A 99 -9.66 -4.79 2.08
C ALA A 99 -9.29 -4.87 3.58
N ASP A 100 -10.29 -4.95 4.43
CA ASP A 100 -10.17 -4.97 5.90
C ASP A 100 -10.06 -6.39 6.50
N SER A 101 -10.07 -7.43 5.67
CA SER A 101 -9.82 -8.81 6.08
C SER A 101 -9.26 -9.65 4.93
N VAL A 102 -8.57 -10.74 5.28
CA VAL A 102 -7.96 -11.66 4.32
C VAL A 102 -9.00 -12.25 3.36
N GLU A 103 -10.18 -12.62 3.85
CA GLU A 103 -11.27 -13.16 3.04
C GLU A 103 -11.75 -12.15 2.00
N ARG A 104 -11.87 -10.89 2.39
CA ARG A 104 -12.29 -9.80 1.49
C ARG A 104 -11.18 -9.41 0.51
N GLU A 105 -9.91 -9.51 0.91
CA GLU A 105 -8.77 -9.34 0.00
C GLU A 105 -8.81 -10.39 -1.12
N TRP A 106 -9.05 -11.68 -0.79
CA TRP A 106 -9.20 -12.72 -1.81
C TRP A 106 -10.41 -12.51 -2.72
N GLN A 107 -11.51 -11.98 -2.18
CA GLN A 107 -12.66 -11.59 -3.01
C GLN A 107 -12.28 -10.47 -3.99
N ALA A 108 -11.56 -9.44 -3.54
CA ALA A 108 -11.10 -8.35 -4.40
C ALA A 108 -10.17 -8.86 -5.50
N VAL A 109 -9.18 -9.71 -5.17
CA VAL A 109 -8.30 -10.36 -6.15
C VAL A 109 -9.13 -11.13 -7.18
N SER A 110 -10.07 -11.96 -6.74
CA SER A 110 -10.92 -12.76 -7.63
C SER A 110 -11.79 -11.93 -8.59
N LEU A 111 -12.15 -10.71 -8.20
CA LEU A 111 -12.88 -9.78 -9.07
C LEU A 111 -11.97 -9.22 -10.17
N VAL A 112 -10.78 -8.75 -9.80
CA VAL A 112 -9.87 -8.09 -10.76
C VAL A 112 -9.18 -9.07 -11.70
N GLU A 113 -8.85 -10.28 -11.26
CA GLU A 113 -8.23 -11.32 -12.11
C GLU A 113 -9.10 -11.75 -13.29
N LYS A 114 -10.42 -11.66 -13.14
CA LYS A 114 -11.39 -12.03 -14.19
C LYS A 114 -11.74 -10.89 -15.14
N ALA A 115 -11.30 -9.67 -14.81
CA ALA A 115 -11.65 -8.48 -15.56
C ALA A 115 -10.52 -8.07 -16.52
N PRO A 116 -10.82 -7.66 -17.75
CA PRO A 116 -9.82 -7.18 -18.71
C PRO A 116 -9.40 -5.73 -18.38
N LEU A 117 -9.01 -5.49 -17.13
CA LEU A 117 -8.71 -4.16 -16.59
C LEU A 117 -7.31 -4.12 -16.00
N PHE A 118 -6.69 -2.95 -16.08
CA PHE A 118 -5.48 -2.68 -15.30
C PHE A 118 -5.88 -2.32 -13.88
N SER A 119 -5.30 -3.03 -12.91
CA SER A 119 -5.45 -2.72 -11.50
C SER A 119 -4.08 -2.72 -10.82
N THR A 120 -3.88 -1.79 -9.92
CA THR A 120 -2.65 -1.68 -9.13
C THR A 120 -2.94 -1.28 -7.70
N VAL A 121 -2.12 -1.78 -6.79
CA VAL A 121 -2.13 -1.42 -5.37
C VAL A 121 -0.90 -0.57 -5.06
N ASN A 122 -1.04 0.40 -4.18
CA ASN A 122 0.06 1.26 -3.77
C ASN A 122 1.07 0.53 -2.88
N LEU A 123 1.93 -0.25 -3.52
CA LEU A 123 3.12 -0.86 -2.90
C LEU A 123 4.36 -0.06 -3.34
N TYR A 124 4.43 1.19 -2.88
CA TYR A 124 5.31 2.24 -3.39
C TYR A 124 6.81 1.93 -3.25
N LEU A 125 7.20 1.01 -2.37
CA LEU A 125 8.62 0.72 -2.12
C LEU A 125 9.34 0.21 -3.37
N ARG A 126 8.67 -0.53 -4.26
CA ARG A 126 9.24 -0.96 -5.54
C ARG A 126 9.64 0.21 -6.45
N ASN A 127 9.06 1.39 -6.25
CA ASN A 127 9.36 2.60 -7.01
C ASN A 127 10.32 3.56 -6.27
N SER A 128 10.76 3.22 -5.06
CA SER A 128 11.72 4.03 -4.34
C SER A 128 13.14 3.84 -4.90
N TRP A 129 13.91 4.91 -4.99
CA TRP A 129 15.30 4.84 -5.45
C TRP A 129 16.14 3.86 -4.62
N TYR A 130 15.90 3.83 -3.30
CA TYR A 130 16.61 2.97 -2.36
C TYR A 130 16.43 1.47 -2.68
N HIS A 131 15.17 1.04 -2.81
CA HIS A 131 14.88 -0.37 -3.07
C HIS A 131 15.21 -0.78 -4.51
N ASN A 132 15.11 0.15 -5.48
CA ASN A 132 15.57 -0.10 -6.84
C ASN A 132 17.09 -0.30 -6.89
N THR A 133 17.87 0.53 -6.18
CA THR A 133 19.32 0.35 -6.08
C THR A 133 19.71 -1.01 -5.48
N ILE A 134 19.02 -1.45 -4.42
CA ILE A 134 19.24 -2.79 -3.86
C ILE A 134 18.90 -3.89 -4.90
N LYS A 135 17.77 -3.75 -5.60
CA LYS A 135 17.37 -4.73 -6.62
C LYS A 135 18.37 -4.80 -7.78
N GLU A 136 18.83 -3.67 -8.25
CA GLU A 136 19.87 -3.59 -9.27
C GLU A 136 21.17 -4.27 -8.81
N PHE A 137 21.58 -4.03 -7.55
CA PHE A 137 22.77 -4.65 -6.97
C PHE A 137 22.62 -6.18 -6.87
N ILE A 138 21.45 -6.70 -6.43
CA ILE A 138 21.17 -8.14 -6.45
C ILE A 138 21.28 -8.68 -7.88
N SER A 139 20.68 -7.99 -8.85
CA SER A 139 20.62 -8.42 -10.26
C SER A 139 21.97 -8.31 -10.98
N SER A 140 22.89 -7.49 -10.48
CA SER A 140 24.24 -7.35 -11.07
C SER A 140 25.09 -8.63 -10.94
N GLY A 141 24.75 -9.51 -9.98
CA GLY A 141 25.51 -10.71 -9.66
C GLY A 141 26.79 -10.46 -8.86
N GLU A 142 27.05 -9.22 -8.40
CA GLU A 142 28.22 -8.90 -7.58
C GLU A 142 28.23 -9.69 -6.28
N ILE A 143 27.07 -9.87 -5.63
CA ILE A 143 26.92 -10.70 -4.42
C ILE A 143 26.84 -12.20 -4.71
N GLY A 144 26.89 -12.62 -5.97
CA GLY A 144 26.63 -14.01 -6.37
C GLY A 144 25.14 -14.35 -6.37
N GLU A 145 24.79 -15.58 -5.98
CA GLU A 145 23.39 -15.99 -5.82
C GLU A 145 22.86 -15.47 -4.51
N LEU A 146 21.64 -14.91 -4.53
CA LEU A 146 20.96 -14.42 -3.32
C LEU A 146 20.67 -15.58 -2.38
N ALA A 147 21.02 -15.45 -1.12
CA ALA A 147 20.84 -16.48 -0.10
C ALA A 147 19.92 -16.06 1.05
N ILE A 148 20.07 -14.80 1.54
CA ILE A 148 19.31 -14.31 2.70
C ILE A 148 18.80 -12.90 2.42
N ILE A 149 17.56 -12.66 2.81
CA ILE A 149 16.91 -11.34 2.85
C ILE A 149 16.44 -11.09 4.27
N ARG A 150 16.90 -10.01 4.90
CA ARG A 150 16.39 -9.56 6.19
C ARG A 150 15.88 -8.13 6.07
N VAL A 151 14.63 -7.92 6.48
CA VAL A 151 13.99 -6.62 6.47
C VAL A 151 13.46 -6.32 7.86
N CYS A 152 13.86 -5.19 8.41
CA CYS A 152 13.33 -4.71 9.67
C CYS A 152 12.76 -3.29 9.48
N HIS A 153 11.55 -3.07 9.97
CA HIS A 153 10.94 -1.76 10.02
C HIS A 153 10.23 -1.55 11.35
N MET A 154 10.89 -0.81 12.21
CA MET A 154 10.40 -0.49 13.55
C MET A 154 10.14 1.01 13.64
N THR A 155 8.89 1.39 13.92
CA THR A 155 8.47 2.79 13.98
C THR A 155 7.72 3.07 15.29
N PRO A 156 7.62 4.32 15.74
CA PRO A 156 6.56 4.72 16.66
C PRO A 156 5.21 4.68 15.92
N GLY A 157 4.09 4.50 16.61
CA GLY A 157 2.80 4.51 15.92
C GLY A 157 1.64 3.95 16.73
N LEU A 158 1.87 3.61 18.01
CA LEU A 158 0.79 3.13 18.89
C LEU A 158 0.11 4.25 19.70
N ALA A 159 0.57 5.49 19.58
CA ALA A 159 -0.10 6.58 20.28
C ALA A 159 -1.49 6.81 19.67
N PRO A 160 -2.51 7.07 20.52
CA PRO A 160 -3.85 7.39 20.02
C PRO A 160 -3.84 8.55 19.04
N GLY A 161 -4.55 8.41 17.91
CA GLY A 161 -4.63 9.43 16.88
C GLY A 161 -3.51 9.42 15.83
N GLU A 162 -2.58 8.48 15.88
CA GLU A 162 -1.56 8.32 14.83
C GLU A 162 -2.08 7.60 13.57
N GLY A 163 -3.31 7.10 13.60
CA GLY A 163 -4.02 6.57 12.44
C GLY A 163 -3.89 5.07 12.20
N HIS A 164 -2.93 4.41 12.86
CA HIS A 164 -2.70 2.98 12.69
C HIS A 164 -3.83 2.10 13.25
N GLU A 165 -4.64 2.62 14.17
CA GLU A 165 -5.81 1.94 14.69
C GLU A 165 -6.91 1.67 13.64
N TYR A 166 -6.88 2.37 12.52
CA TYR A 166 -7.88 2.23 11.43
C TYR A 166 -7.46 1.26 10.34
N GLU A 167 -6.17 0.92 10.26
CA GLU A 167 -5.63 0.10 9.17
C GLU A 167 -5.26 -1.32 9.60
N GLY A 168 -5.52 -1.67 10.86
CA GLY A 168 -5.27 -3.00 11.41
C GLY A 168 -3.92 -3.15 12.10
N PRO A 169 -3.48 -4.38 12.35
CA PRO A 169 -2.24 -4.65 13.06
C PRO A 169 -1.01 -4.18 12.26
N ALA A 170 0.09 -3.89 12.98
CA ALA A 170 1.32 -3.36 12.41
C ALA A 170 1.79 -4.05 11.12
N PHE A 171 1.65 -5.37 11.07
CA PHE A 171 2.10 -6.14 9.91
C PHE A 171 1.14 -6.02 8.73
N HIS A 172 -0.15 -5.89 8.97
CA HIS A 172 -1.16 -5.67 7.94
C HIS A 172 -1.11 -4.24 7.38
N ASP A 173 -0.85 -3.25 8.23
CA ASP A 173 -0.69 -1.86 7.79
C ASP A 173 0.62 -1.63 7.02
N CYS A 174 1.76 -1.85 7.66
CA CYS A 174 3.08 -1.53 7.10
C CYS A 174 3.85 -2.77 6.63
N GLY A 175 3.72 -3.91 7.32
CA GLY A 175 4.49 -5.11 7.03
C GLY A 175 4.29 -5.65 5.63
N MET A 176 3.11 -5.45 5.04
CA MET A 176 2.84 -5.89 3.67
C MET A 176 3.80 -5.27 2.63
N HIS A 177 4.26 -4.04 2.85
CA HIS A 177 5.26 -3.41 1.99
C HIS A 177 6.57 -4.19 1.99
N TYR A 178 6.96 -4.74 3.14
CA TYR A 178 8.22 -5.47 3.31
C TYR A 178 8.10 -6.93 2.89
N VAL A 179 6.92 -7.51 3.01
CA VAL A 179 6.59 -8.81 2.39
C VAL A 179 6.70 -8.70 0.88
N ASP A 180 6.14 -7.66 0.29
CA ASP A 180 6.19 -7.39 -1.14
C ASP A 180 7.63 -7.18 -1.64
N ILE A 181 8.43 -6.39 -0.91
CA ILE A 181 9.84 -6.13 -1.25
C ILE A 181 10.67 -7.41 -1.16
N ALA A 182 10.49 -8.23 -0.12
CA ALA A 182 11.24 -9.48 0.00
C ALA A 182 10.91 -10.44 -1.16
N ARG A 183 9.64 -10.57 -1.54
CA ARG A 183 9.19 -11.31 -2.72
C ARG A 183 9.81 -10.79 -4.02
N TRP A 184 9.85 -9.48 -4.16
CA TRP A 184 10.42 -8.83 -5.34
C TRP A 184 11.94 -9.02 -5.44
N TYR A 185 12.66 -8.98 -4.32
CA TYR A 185 14.10 -9.27 -4.29
C TYR A 185 14.38 -10.73 -4.64
N ALA A 186 13.61 -11.65 -4.04
CA ALA A 186 13.79 -13.09 -4.26
C ALA A 186 13.37 -13.56 -5.65
N GLU A 187 12.49 -12.82 -6.35
CA GLU A 187 11.85 -13.27 -7.60
C GLU A 187 11.22 -14.67 -7.46
N SER A 188 10.62 -14.95 -6.30
CA SER A 188 10.13 -16.27 -5.94
C SER A 188 8.96 -16.18 -4.97
N GLU A 189 8.12 -17.22 -4.94
CA GLU A 189 7.00 -17.30 -4.01
C GLU A 189 7.43 -17.89 -2.67
N PHE A 190 6.69 -17.54 -1.59
CA PHE A 190 6.92 -18.08 -0.26
C PHE A 190 6.61 -19.59 -0.22
N LYS A 191 7.55 -20.39 0.25
CA LYS A 191 7.41 -21.84 0.43
C LYS A 191 7.03 -22.21 1.85
N THR A 192 7.76 -21.67 2.82
CA THR A 192 7.52 -21.89 4.25
C THR A 192 7.54 -20.56 4.99
N TRP A 193 6.75 -20.45 6.05
CA TRP A 193 6.82 -19.31 6.96
C TRP A 193 6.45 -19.74 8.38
N ASN A 194 7.01 -19.03 9.34
CA ASN A 194 6.64 -19.08 10.74
C ASN A 194 6.61 -17.64 11.28
N ALA A 195 5.65 -17.34 12.14
CA ALA A 195 5.45 -15.98 12.64
C ALA A 195 5.40 -15.96 14.16
N GLN A 196 5.96 -14.89 14.73
CA GLN A 196 5.88 -14.58 16.15
C GLN A 196 5.30 -13.18 16.31
N ALA A 197 4.46 -13.00 17.32
CA ALA A 197 3.79 -11.73 17.58
C ALA A 197 3.86 -11.37 19.07
N VAL A 198 4.11 -10.10 19.38
CA VAL A 198 4.06 -9.59 20.75
C VAL A 198 2.71 -8.94 20.99
N ARG A 199 1.98 -9.45 21.98
CA ARG A 199 0.65 -9.02 22.41
C ARG A 199 0.66 -8.52 23.87
N MET A 200 1.74 -7.90 24.26
CA MET A 200 1.84 -7.33 25.59
C MET A 200 0.98 -6.08 25.70
N TRP A 201 0.61 -5.73 26.94
CA TRP A 201 -0.30 -4.63 27.28
C TRP A 201 -1.74 -4.87 26.79
N ASN A 202 -2.55 -3.83 26.75
CA ASN A 202 -3.96 -3.92 26.40
C ASN A 202 -4.26 -3.55 24.92
N TYR A 203 -3.31 -3.76 24.04
CA TYR A 203 -3.53 -3.54 22.62
C TYR A 203 -4.35 -4.69 22.02
N LYS A 204 -5.32 -4.35 21.19
CA LYS A 204 -6.18 -5.31 20.51
C LYS A 204 -5.37 -6.23 19.59
N ASP A 205 -4.46 -5.64 18.83
CA ASP A 205 -3.65 -6.32 17.82
C ASP A 205 -2.17 -6.39 18.24
N PRO A 206 -1.38 -7.30 17.68
CA PRO A 206 0.06 -7.35 17.94
C PRO A 206 0.71 -6.05 17.48
N TRP A 207 1.50 -5.44 18.34
CA TRP A 207 2.26 -4.24 18.01
C TRP A 207 3.66 -4.55 17.43
N TRP A 208 4.08 -5.79 17.48
CA TRP A 208 5.31 -6.30 16.87
C TRP A 208 5.06 -7.69 16.32
N LEU A 209 5.56 -7.93 15.13
CA LEU A 209 5.49 -9.23 14.47
C LEU A 209 6.77 -9.48 13.67
N GLN A 210 7.28 -10.71 13.76
CA GLN A 210 8.34 -11.25 12.93
C GLN A 210 7.81 -12.43 12.14
N CYS A 211 8.15 -12.48 10.85
CA CYS A 211 7.87 -13.61 10.00
C CYS A 211 9.18 -14.05 9.31
N HIS A 212 9.52 -15.34 9.39
CA HIS A 212 10.70 -15.90 8.77
C HIS A 212 10.39 -17.23 8.06
N GLY A 213 11.20 -17.60 7.10
CA GLY A 213 11.01 -18.83 6.34
C GLY A 213 11.88 -18.89 5.09
N THR A 214 11.37 -19.61 4.08
CA THR A 214 12.07 -19.80 2.81
C THR A 214 11.16 -19.51 1.62
N PHE A 215 11.76 -19.02 0.55
CA PHE A 215 11.15 -18.99 -0.77
C PHE A 215 11.32 -20.32 -1.51
N GLU A 216 10.56 -20.51 -2.58
CA GLU A 216 10.62 -21.74 -3.39
C GLU A 216 12.01 -21.98 -4.00
N ASN A 217 12.72 -20.92 -4.34
CA ASN A 217 14.10 -20.98 -4.84
C ASN A 217 15.17 -21.20 -3.75
N GLY A 218 14.76 -21.37 -2.48
CA GLY A 218 15.65 -21.64 -1.36
C GLY A 218 16.20 -20.43 -0.62
N VAL A 219 15.96 -19.21 -1.09
CA VAL A 219 16.31 -17.98 -0.37
C VAL A 219 15.62 -17.93 0.97
N VAL A 220 16.36 -17.63 2.03
CA VAL A 220 15.83 -17.46 3.40
C VAL A 220 15.39 -16.03 3.61
N PHE A 221 14.28 -15.81 4.31
CA PHE A 221 13.84 -14.48 4.68
C PHE A 221 13.56 -14.32 6.17
N ASP A 222 13.73 -13.10 6.66
CA ASP A 222 13.30 -12.62 7.98
C ASP A 222 12.73 -11.21 7.82
N ILE A 223 11.45 -11.03 8.15
CA ILE A 223 10.74 -9.76 8.04
C ILE A 223 10.20 -9.40 9.41
N THR A 224 10.64 -8.26 9.94
CA THR A 224 10.20 -7.74 11.24
C THR A 224 9.52 -6.39 11.08
N GLN A 225 8.35 -6.24 11.67
CA GLN A 225 7.59 -4.99 11.70
C GLN A 225 7.09 -4.70 13.12
N GLY A 226 7.17 -3.44 13.55
CA GLY A 226 6.62 -3.02 14.83
C GLY A 226 6.33 -1.53 14.92
N HIS A 227 5.39 -1.15 15.79
CA HIS A 227 4.89 0.21 15.96
C HIS A 227 5.25 0.85 17.30
N VAL A 228 6.17 0.27 18.06
CA VAL A 228 6.48 0.74 19.41
C VAL A 228 7.90 1.29 19.57
N TYR A 229 8.70 1.19 18.51
CA TYR A 229 10.09 1.62 18.57
C TYR A 229 10.20 3.15 18.70
N GLY A 230 10.95 3.59 19.71
CA GLY A 230 11.17 5.01 19.94
C GLY A 230 9.93 5.79 20.41
N GLN A 231 8.85 5.11 20.78
CA GLN A 231 7.56 5.70 21.17
C GLN A 231 7.67 6.73 22.30
N LEU A 232 8.56 6.50 23.25
CA LEU A 232 8.78 7.39 24.40
C LEU A 232 9.98 8.34 24.21
N SER A 233 10.61 8.35 23.05
CA SER A 233 11.73 9.25 22.78
C SER A 233 11.25 10.69 22.62
N ALA A 234 12.04 11.66 23.07
CA ALA A 234 11.76 13.08 22.89
C ALA A 234 11.67 13.47 21.39
N LYS A 235 12.41 12.75 20.56
CA LYS A 235 12.24 12.77 19.09
C LYS A 235 11.93 11.34 18.66
N GLN A 236 10.75 11.15 18.09
CA GLN A 236 10.37 9.88 17.51
C GLN A 236 11.35 9.51 16.39
N THR A 237 11.75 8.24 16.38
CA THR A 237 12.73 7.72 15.42
C THR A 237 12.33 6.35 14.93
N HIS A 238 12.89 5.97 13.80
CA HIS A 238 12.70 4.66 13.19
C HIS A 238 13.97 3.84 13.32
N ASN A 239 13.82 2.52 13.35
CA ASN A 239 14.91 1.58 13.12
C ASN A 239 14.53 0.72 11.94
N SER A 240 15.09 1.03 10.76
CA SER A 240 14.77 0.34 9.52
C SER A 240 16.06 -0.02 8.80
N TYR A 241 16.15 -1.29 8.39
CA TYR A 241 17.27 -1.77 7.60
C TYR A 241 16.87 -2.91 6.67
N VAL A 242 17.66 -3.10 5.65
CA VAL A 242 17.60 -4.25 4.74
C VAL A 242 19.00 -4.85 4.66
N ASP A 243 19.12 -6.13 5.02
CA ASP A 243 20.32 -6.92 4.83
C ASP A 243 20.10 -7.89 3.68
N ILE A 244 21.01 -7.90 2.73
CA ILE A 244 21.05 -8.82 1.61
C ILE A 244 22.36 -9.57 1.65
N VAL A 245 22.30 -10.90 1.68
CA VAL A 245 23.48 -11.76 1.70
C VAL A 245 23.43 -12.72 0.52
N GLY A 246 24.48 -12.73 -0.25
CA GLY A 246 24.68 -13.67 -1.36
C GLY A 246 25.82 -14.64 -1.12
N THR A 247 26.12 -15.47 -2.11
CA THR A 247 27.18 -16.49 -2.04
C THR A 247 28.59 -15.90 -2.13
N LYS A 248 28.71 -14.63 -2.48
CA LYS A 248 30.00 -13.92 -2.57
C LYS A 248 30.12 -12.75 -1.59
N GLY A 249 29.11 -12.47 -0.78
CA GLY A 249 29.08 -11.37 0.17
C GLY A 249 27.71 -10.79 0.41
#